data_5d0ddb83c1e795ba1cd7900fd8ddfaf5
#
_entry.id   5d0ddb83c1e795ba1cd7900fd8ddfaf5
#
_cell.length_a   1.000
_cell.length_b   1.000
_cell.length_c   1.000
_cell.angle_alpha   90.00
_cell.angle_beta   90.00
_cell.angle_gamma   90.00
#
_symmetry.space_group_name_H-M   'P 1'
#
loop_
_entity.id
_entity.type
_entity.pdbx_description
1 polymer ?
#
loop_
_entity_poly.entity_id
_entity_poly.type
_entity_poly.pdbx_seq_one_letter_code
_entity_poly.pdbx_strand_id
1 'polypeptide(L)'
;MKGCSFLFPGQGAQYVGMGLDLVERFAESEDLLERAEFHLNLPLGEIMFSGPEERLHEDLNAQLAVYTVSCMVADLLANRSIRAATLAPYSSGIYGAAYGAGVVGFETGLALIVEADRCINQANSQGGMGVVLGLSLPEVEELCEKVKGQVEVSIVNTRHQIIVSGERPAVDGLLKLAADSEALKTDRLPAAAPYHCSLLTSADHCLAKKISKIPMNEPHTPILSYINQKPLVTAAQVAELLSIQLRSQVQWVGVVEELVRQNLAPMVEIGPGQMLGRSVRWIYRQAEVLYTDTAGALENTVKSLQDSN
;
A
#
# COMPACT_ATOMS: atom_id res chain seq x y z
N MET A 1 17.47 -8.15 -20.83
CA MET A 1 17.33 -8.54 -19.41
C MET A 1 15.86 -8.55 -19.05
N LYS A 2 15.38 -9.57 -18.36
CA LYS A 2 14.03 -9.56 -17.77
C LYS A 2 14.06 -8.55 -16.64
N GLY A 3 13.22 -7.52 -16.68
CA GLY A 3 13.18 -6.51 -15.63
C GLY A 3 12.50 -7.07 -14.38
N CYS A 4 13.01 -6.75 -13.19
CA CYS A 4 12.30 -7.00 -11.94
C CYS A 4 11.15 -5.97 -11.75
N SER A 5 10.21 -6.29 -10.87
CA SER A 5 9.18 -5.35 -10.42
C SER A 5 9.33 -5.06 -8.92
N PHE A 6 9.05 -3.82 -8.52
CA PHE A 6 9.07 -3.41 -7.13
C PHE A 6 7.63 -3.29 -6.61
N LEU A 7 7.33 -3.97 -5.51
CA LEU A 7 6.03 -3.97 -4.86
C LEU A 7 6.09 -3.05 -3.64
N PHE A 8 5.29 -2.01 -3.61
CA PHE A 8 5.25 -1.07 -2.50
C PHE A 8 4.08 -1.38 -1.57
N PRO A 9 4.35 -1.86 -0.33
CA PRO A 9 3.29 -2.16 0.62
C PRO A 9 2.61 -0.89 1.12
N GLY A 10 1.36 -1.04 1.54
CA GLY A 10 0.60 -0.02 2.25
C GLY A 10 0.41 -0.37 3.72
N GLN A 11 -0.58 0.31 4.34
CA GLN A 11 -1.01 0.02 5.70
C GLN A 11 -1.34 -1.48 5.87
N GLY A 12 -0.93 -2.05 7.00
CA GLY A 12 -1.00 -3.49 7.29
C GLY A 12 0.36 -4.20 7.23
N ALA A 13 1.40 -3.54 6.67
CA ALA A 13 2.76 -4.08 6.64
C ALA A 13 3.61 -3.68 7.86
N GLN A 14 3.13 -2.75 8.69
CA GLN A 14 3.86 -2.25 9.86
C GLN A 14 3.96 -3.28 10.98
N TYR A 15 5.06 -3.24 11.71
CA TYR A 15 5.29 -3.98 12.96
C TYR A 15 6.31 -3.24 13.83
N VAL A 16 6.22 -3.39 15.14
CA VAL A 16 7.18 -2.76 16.07
C VAL A 16 8.57 -3.34 15.85
N GLY A 17 9.56 -2.45 15.70
CA GLY A 17 10.94 -2.78 15.36
C GLY A 17 11.27 -2.66 13.87
N MET A 18 10.28 -2.41 12.99
CA MET A 18 10.54 -2.28 11.55
C MET A 18 11.47 -1.11 11.24
N GLY A 19 12.44 -1.33 10.36
CA GLY A 19 13.39 -0.31 9.90
C GLY A 19 14.51 0.03 10.86
N LEU A 20 14.52 -0.49 12.11
CA LEU A 20 15.57 -0.21 13.10
C LEU A 20 16.94 -0.61 12.57
N ASP A 21 17.08 -1.82 12.07
CA ASP A 21 18.34 -2.35 11.55
C ASP A 21 18.81 -1.64 10.26
N LEU A 22 17.89 -1.07 9.49
CA LEU A 22 18.22 -0.22 8.33
C LEU A 22 18.84 1.10 8.80
N VAL A 23 18.25 1.74 9.82
CA VAL A 23 18.74 3.00 10.39
C VAL A 23 20.11 2.78 11.08
N GLU A 24 20.26 1.70 11.86
CA GLU A 24 21.53 1.38 12.53
C GLU A 24 22.67 1.08 11.55
N ARG A 25 22.37 0.59 10.35
CA ARG A 25 23.38 0.12 9.40
C ARG A 25 23.67 1.08 8.26
N PHE A 26 22.74 1.92 7.89
CA PHE A 26 22.83 2.80 6.72
C PHE A 26 22.53 4.25 7.10
N ALA A 27 23.55 5.11 7.04
CA ALA A 27 23.44 6.53 7.40
C ALA A 27 22.37 7.28 6.58
N GLU A 28 22.17 6.88 5.31
CA GLU A 28 21.10 7.46 4.47
C GLU A 28 19.70 7.12 4.96
N SER A 29 19.52 5.99 5.66
CA SER A 29 18.24 5.64 6.30
C SER A 29 18.00 6.45 7.56
N GLU A 30 19.05 6.70 8.36
CA GLU A 30 19.01 7.58 9.53
C GLU A 30 18.63 9.00 9.12
N ASP A 31 19.26 9.58 8.07
CA ASP A 31 18.94 10.90 7.52
C ASP A 31 17.47 11.01 7.10
N LEU A 32 16.95 10.00 6.40
CA LEU A 32 15.53 9.99 6.03
C LEU A 32 14.59 9.97 7.23
N LEU A 33 14.91 9.23 8.28
CA LEU A 33 14.12 9.21 9.50
C LEU A 33 14.14 10.58 10.21
N GLU A 34 15.31 11.16 10.38
CA GLU A 34 15.47 12.50 10.99
C GLU A 34 14.67 13.56 10.21
N ARG A 35 14.72 13.53 8.88
CA ARG A 35 13.94 14.40 8.02
C ARG A 35 12.43 14.18 8.18
N ALA A 36 11.99 12.92 8.29
CA ALA A 36 10.58 12.61 8.54
C ALA A 36 10.12 13.19 9.88
N GLU A 37 10.87 12.96 10.96
CA GLU A 37 10.58 13.45 12.30
C GLU A 37 10.53 14.98 12.36
N PHE A 38 11.52 15.63 11.74
CA PHE A 38 11.58 17.09 11.64
C PHE A 38 10.38 17.65 10.86
N HIS A 39 10.05 17.07 9.70
CA HIS A 39 8.95 17.55 8.86
C HIS A 39 7.57 17.35 9.51
N LEU A 40 7.39 16.22 10.19
CA LEU A 40 6.11 15.85 10.82
C LEU A 40 5.96 16.42 12.24
N ASN A 41 7.06 16.87 12.86
CA ASN A 41 7.13 17.15 14.30
C ASN A 41 6.55 15.99 15.14
N LEU A 42 6.94 14.78 14.80
CA LEU A 42 6.46 13.52 15.37
C LEU A 42 7.66 12.60 15.64
N PRO A 43 7.79 11.97 16.82
CA PRO A 43 8.85 11.01 17.10
C PRO A 43 8.57 9.66 16.42
N LEU A 44 8.70 9.66 15.08
CA LEU A 44 8.30 8.52 14.24
C LEU A 44 9.15 7.28 14.53
N GLY A 45 10.47 7.45 14.77
CA GLY A 45 11.38 6.37 15.13
C GLY A 45 10.99 5.70 16.44
N GLU A 46 10.61 6.48 17.48
CA GLU A 46 10.11 5.92 18.74
C GLU A 46 8.87 5.05 18.50
N ILE A 47 7.91 5.54 17.69
CA ILE A 47 6.69 4.82 17.35
C ILE A 47 7.01 3.53 16.58
N MET A 48 7.94 3.59 15.63
CA MET A 48 8.32 2.45 14.79
C MET A 48 9.11 1.40 15.56
N PHE A 49 10.07 1.82 16.39
CA PHE A 49 11.04 0.91 17.01
C PHE A 49 10.59 0.37 18.36
N SER A 50 9.88 1.18 19.14
CA SER A 50 9.51 0.87 20.52
C SER A 50 7.99 0.73 20.73
N GLY A 51 7.18 1.23 19.82
CA GLY A 51 5.72 1.20 19.90
C GLY A 51 5.16 2.24 20.90
N PRO A 52 4.08 1.96 21.63
CA PRO A 52 3.36 0.68 21.68
C PRO A 52 2.69 0.32 20.33
N GLU A 53 2.36 -0.96 20.15
CA GLU A 53 1.79 -1.50 18.90
C GLU A 53 0.51 -0.76 18.49
N GLU A 54 -0.34 -0.42 19.45
CA GLU A 54 -1.59 0.32 19.22
C GLU A 54 -1.33 1.69 18.59
N ARG A 55 -0.28 2.40 19.05
CA ARG A 55 0.10 3.71 18.49
C ARG A 55 0.63 3.60 17.07
N LEU A 56 1.42 2.56 16.78
CA LEU A 56 1.92 2.28 15.44
C LEU A 56 0.77 1.89 14.48
N HIS A 57 -0.28 1.25 15.00
CA HIS A 57 -1.42 0.81 14.21
C HIS A 57 -2.49 1.89 13.98
N GLU A 58 -2.36 3.09 14.58
CA GLU A 58 -3.16 4.24 14.16
C GLU A 58 -2.94 4.51 12.66
N ASP A 59 -4.02 4.71 11.91
CA ASP A 59 -4.00 4.75 10.44
C ASP A 59 -2.91 5.69 9.89
N LEU A 60 -2.80 6.91 10.42
CA LEU A 60 -1.79 7.89 9.98
C LEU A 60 -0.37 7.41 10.30
N ASN A 61 -0.13 6.96 11.55
CA ASN A 61 1.20 6.51 11.97
C ASN A 61 1.67 5.30 11.15
N ALA A 62 0.77 4.34 10.90
CA ALA A 62 1.06 3.17 10.08
C ALA A 62 1.47 3.55 8.66
N GLN A 63 0.71 4.46 8.02
CA GLN A 63 1.02 4.89 6.66
C GLN A 63 2.33 5.67 6.57
N LEU A 64 2.59 6.61 7.50
CA LEU A 64 3.85 7.37 7.56
C LEU A 64 5.05 6.46 7.79
N ALA A 65 4.91 5.50 8.70
CA ALA A 65 5.97 4.56 9.04
C ALA A 65 6.30 3.61 7.86
N VAL A 66 5.28 3.00 7.23
CA VAL A 66 5.48 2.13 6.05
C VAL A 66 6.08 2.93 4.88
N TYR A 67 5.60 4.14 4.64
CA TYR A 67 6.14 5.03 3.61
C TYR A 67 7.61 5.33 3.84
N THR A 68 8.00 5.71 5.07
CA THR A 68 9.37 6.08 5.41
C THR A 68 10.32 4.89 5.18
N VAL A 69 9.98 3.68 5.67
CA VAL A 69 10.80 2.48 5.43
C VAL A 69 10.85 2.12 3.94
N SER A 70 9.75 2.25 3.22
CA SER A 70 9.73 2.00 1.77
C SER A 70 10.64 2.97 1.01
N CYS A 71 10.70 4.24 1.41
CA CYS A 71 11.62 5.22 0.83
C CYS A 71 13.07 4.91 1.16
N MET A 72 13.39 4.52 2.41
CA MET A 72 14.74 4.06 2.78
C MET A 72 15.22 2.94 1.86
N VAL A 73 14.39 1.92 1.70
CA VAL A 73 14.71 0.77 0.85
C VAL A 73 14.86 1.17 -0.62
N ALA A 74 13.98 2.02 -1.13
CA ALA A 74 14.05 2.51 -2.51
C ALA A 74 15.37 3.25 -2.78
N ASP A 75 15.83 4.12 -1.86
CA ASP A 75 17.09 4.83 -1.97
C ASP A 75 18.28 3.88 -1.87
N LEU A 76 18.27 2.94 -0.93
CA LEU A 76 19.33 1.95 -0.77
C LEU A 76 19.53 1.08 -2.01
N LEU A 77 18.44 0.72 -2.71
CA LEU A 77 18.51 0.00 -3.98
C LEU A 77 18.99 0.92 -5.12
N ALA A 78 18.48 2.15 -5.17
CA ALA A 78 18.88 3.14 -6.17
C ALA A 78 20.38 3.47 -6.11
N ASN A 79 20.93 3.66 -4.89
CA ASN A 79 22.34 3.90 -4.65
C ASN A 79 23.24 2.70 -5.08
N ARG A 80 22.68 1.51 -5.19
CA ARG A 80 23.32 0.30 -5.70
C ARG A 80 23.05 0.07 -7.19
N SER A 81 22.48 1.06 -7.88
CA SER A 81 22.13 1.02 -9.30
C SER A 81 21.10 -0.07 -9.66
N ILE A 82 20.31 -0.50 -8.68
CA ILE A 82 19.22 -1.46 -8.90
C ILE A 82 17.94 -0.68 -9.23
N ARG A 83 17.34 -0.99 -10.36
CA ARG A 83 16.14 -0.35 -10.90
C ARG A 83 15.11 -1.42 -11.27
N ALA A 84 13.84 -1.12 -11.05
CA ALA A 84 12.75 -1.92 -11.52
C ALA A 84 12.30 -1.53 -12.93
N ALA A 85 11.72 -2.46 -13.66
CA ALA A 85 11.03 -2.17 -14.92
C ALA A 85 9.64 -1.54 -14.68
N THR A 86 9.03 -1.82 -13.53
CA THR A 86 7.76 -1.22 -13.10
C THR A 86 7.64 -1.22 -11.58
N LEU A 87 6.87 -0.26 -11.05
CA LEU A 87 6.53 -0.17 -9.63
C LEU A 87 5.05 -0.53 -9.47
N ALA A 88 4.74 -1.41 -8.52
CA ALA A 88 3.41 -1.90 -8.27
C ALA A 88 2.99 -1.56 -6.82
N PRO A 89 2.25 -0.49 -6.61
CA PRO A 89 1.77 -0.10 -5.29
C PRO A 89 0.57 -0.93 -4.86
N TYR A 90 0.45 -1.14 -3.56
CA TYR A 90 -0.74 -1.64 -2.90
C TYR A 90 -1.34 -0.55 -2.02
N SER A 91 -2.56 -0.08 -2.34
CA SER A 91 -3.26 0.94 -1.54
C SER A 91 -2.37 2.18 -1.28
N SER A 92 -2.16 2.58 -0.03
CA SER A 92 -1.28 3.71 0.36
C SER A 92 0.19 3.54 -0.07
N GLY A 93 0.60 2.35 -0.52
CA GLY A 93 1.90 2.14 -1.17
C GLY A 93 2.12 3.00 -2.42
N ILE A 94 1.06 3.61 -2.95
CA ILE A 94 1.17 4.57 -4.08
C ILE A 94 2.06 5.77 -3.73
N TYR A 95 2.09 6.22 -2.48
CA TYR A 95 2.98 7.31 -2.06
C TYR A 95 4.45 6.89 -2.17
N GLY A 96 4.80 5.69 -1.69
CA GLY A 96 6.14 5.12 -1.83
C GLY A 96 6.54 4.88 -3.28
N ALA A 97 5.60 4.37 -4.11
CA ALA A 97 5.84 4.19 -5.54
C ALA A 97 6.03 5.53 -6.27
N ALA A 98 5.26 6.58 -5.92
CA ALA A 98 5.43 7.92 -6.49
C ALA A 98 6.79 8.54 -6.12
N TYR A 99 7.27 8.34 -4.90
CA TYR A 99 8.63 8.69 -4.49
C TYR A 99 9.67 7.88 -5.28
N GLY A 100 9.57 6.55 -5.26
CA GLY A 100 10.48 5.65 -5.96
C GLY A 100 10.53 5.84 -7.49
N ALA A 101 9.48 6.41 -8.08
CA ALA A 101 9.43 6.81 -9.48
C ALA A 101 9.98 8.24 -9.74
N GLY A 102 10.32 8.98 -8.69
CA GLY A 102 10.78 10.37 -8.78
C GLY A 102 9.68 11.39 -9.07
N VAL A 103 8.41 11.01 -8.94
CA VAL A 103 7.25 11.88 -9.20
C VAL A 103 7.14 12.96 -8.13
N VAL A 104 7.38 12.61 -6.87
CA VAL A 104 7.37 13.52 -5.72
C VAL A 104 8.62 13.33 -4.87
N GLY A 105 9.03 14.39 -4.15
CA GLY A 105 10.08 14.30 -3.14
C GLY A 105 9.57 13.66 -1.85
N PHE A 106 10.49 13.27 -0.98
CA PHE A 106 10.20 12.55 0.26
C PHE A 106 9.22 13.31 1.17
N GLU A 107 9.51 14.57 1.46
CA GLU A 107 8.66 15.43 2.32
C GLU A 107 7.29 15.68 1.69
N THR A 108 7.23 15.76 0.36
CA THR A 108 5.97 15.91 -0.38
C THR A 108 5.09 14.67 -0.19
N GLY A 109 5.69 13.48 -0.22
CA GLY A 109 4.96 12.23 0.04
C GLY A 109 4.41 12.17 1.47
N LEU A 110 5.21 12.56 2.48
CA LEU A 110 4.75 12.68 3.86
C LEU A 110 3.57 13.66 3.99
N ALA A 111 3.70 14.84 3.37
CA ALA A 111 2.65 15.86 3.38
C ALA A 111 1.36 15.38 2.71
N LEU A 112 1.46 14.60 1.63
CA LEU A 112 0.30 14.00 0.95
C LEU A 112 -0.44 12.99 1.84
N ILE A 113 0.29 12.16 2.61
CA ILE A 113 -0.29 11.22 3.56
C ILE A 113 -1.04 11.97 4.67
N VAL A 114 -0.43 12.99 5.25
CA VAL A 114 -1.06 13.84 6.28
C VAL A 114 -2.30 14.54 5.73
N GLU A 115 -2.25 15.05 4.50
CA GLU A 115 -3.41 15.72 3.88
C GLU A 115 -4.53 14.71 3.54
N ALA A 116 -4.21 13.48 3.17
CA ALA A 116 -5.20 12.43 2.95
C ALA A 116 -5.93 12.11 4.26
N ASP A 117 -5.20 11.90 5.36
CA ASP A 117 -5.78 11.68 6.69
C ASP A 117 -6.66 12.85 7.11
N ARG A 118 -6.17 14.09 6.94
CA ARG A 118 -6.95 15.29 7.24
C ARG A 118 -8.25 15.36 6.43
N CYS A 119 -8.21 15.04 5.13
CA CYS A 119 -9.38 15.03 4.27
C CYS A 119 -10.39 13.95 4.68
N ILE A 120 -9.92 12.77 5.09
CA ILE A 120 -10.75 11.67 5.63
C ILE A 120 -11.46 12.13 6.91
N ASN A 121 -10.71 12.71 7.85
CA ASN A 121 -11.26 13.21 9.11
C ASN A 121 -12.29 14.34 8.90
N GLN A 122 -12.05 15.23 7.94
CA GLN A 122 -13.00 16.29 7.57
C GLN A 122 -14.27 15.76 6.90
N ALA A 123 -14.17 14.68 6.14
CA ALA A 123 -15.32 14.05 5.50
C ALA A 123 -16.28 13.43 6.52
N ASN A 124 -15.80 13.19 7.76
CA ASN A 124 -16.55 12.56 8.86
C ASN A 124 -17.28 11.28 8.42
N SER A 125 -16.68 10.54 7.50
CA SER A 125 -17.24 9.31 6.95
C SER A 125 -17.03 8.19 7.94
N GLN A 126 -18.01 8.01 8.84
CA GLN A 126 -17.99 6.90 9.79
C GLN A 126 -18.21 5.59 9.06
N GLY A 127 -17.25 4.70 9.14
CA GLY A 127 -17.32 3.41 8.48
C GLY A 127 -16.35 2.41 9.08
N GLY A 128 -16.17 1.31 8.38
CA GLY A 128 -15.24 0.25 8.77
C GLY A 128 -14.91 -0.62 7.58
N MET A 129 -14.00 -1.55 7.85
CA MET A 129 -13.57 -2.56 6.88
C MET A 129 -13.69 -3.96 7.47
N GLY A 130 -13.88 -4.94 6.61
CA GLY A 130 -13.92 -6.34 6.99
C GLY A 130 -13.26 -7.21 5.92
N VAL A 131 -12.78 -8.38 6.33
CA VAL A 131 -12.21 -9.38 5.43
C VAL A 131 -13.09 -10.62 5.37
N VAL A 132 -13.31 -11.12 4.17
CA VAL A 132 -13.99 -12.37 3.87
C VAL A 132 -12.98 -13.32 3.21
N LEU A 133 -12.79 -14.48 3.80
CA LEU A 133 -11.93 -15.56 3.27
C LEU A 133 -12.80 -16.74 2.82
N GLY A 134 -12.47 -17.32 1.67
CA GLY A 134 -13.11 -18.55 1.17
C GLY A 134 -14.16 -18.30 0.09
N LEU A 135 -14.85 -17.16 0.10
CA LEU A 135 -15.81 -16.80 -0.95
C LEU A 135 -15.09 -16.13 -2.13
N SER A 136 -15.65 -16.30 -3.33
CA SER A 136 -15.21 -15.63 -4.55
C SER A 136 -15.72 -14.18 -4.62
N LEU A 137 -15.14 -13.37 -5.51
CA LEU A 137 -15.57 -11.99 -5.73
C LEU A 137 -17.07 -11.88 -6.07
N PRO A 138 -17.65 -12.64 -7.03
CA PRO A 138 -19.08 -12.55 -7.34
C PRO A 138 -19.98 -12.90 -6.14
N GLU A 139 -19.59 -13.89 -5.32
CA GLU A 139 -20.33 -14.25 -4.11
C GLU A 139 -20.35 -13.12 -3.10
N VAL A 140 -19.22 -12.45 -2.87
CA VAL A 140 -19.15 -11.30 -1.94
C VAL A 140 -19.91 -10.09 -2.50
N GLU A 141 -19.86 -9.84 -3.80
CA GLU A 141 -20.64 -8.76 -4.46
C GLU A 141 -22.16 -9.02 -4.29
N GLU A 142 -22.62 -10.26 -4.45
CA GLU A 142 -24.02 -10.61 -4.21
C GLU A 142 -24.43 -10.40 -2.73
N LEU A 143 -23.50 -10.65 -1.79
CA LEU A 143 -23.76 -10.36 -0.37
C LEU A 143 -23.84 -8.85 -0.10
N CYS A 144 -23.03 -8.03 -0.78
CA CYS A 144 -23.12 -6.57 -0.68
C CYS A 144 -24.52 -6.06 -1.06
N GLU A 145 -25.14 -6.64 -2.10
CA GLU A 145 -26.49 -6.27 -2.56
C GLU A 145 -27.59 -6.66 -1.57
N LYS A 146 -27.38 -7.71 -0.76
CA LYS A 146 -28.35 -8.22 0.22
C LYS A 146 -28.36 -7.47 1.56
N VAL A 147 -27.29 -6.71 1.84
CA VAL A 147 -27.16 -5.99 3.10
C VAL A 147 -27.87 -4.66 3.05
N LYS A 148 -28.53 -4.30 4.16
CA LYS A 148 -29.08 -2.96 4.33
C LYS A 148 -27.98 -1.98 4.71
N GLY A 149 -27.88 -0.88 4.00
CA GLY A 149 -26.84 0.13 4.18
C GLY A 149 -25.78 0.03 3.10
N GLN A 150 -24.78 0.92 3.15
CA GLN A 150 -23.74 1.00 2.13
C GLN A 150 -22.53 0.16 2.52
N VAL A 151 -22.24 -0.87 1.73
CA VAL A 151 -21.04 -1.70 1.82
C VAL A 151 -20.63 -2.12 0.40
N GLU A 152 -19.33 -2.09 0.13
CA GLU A 152 -18.77 -2.35 -1.19
C GLU A 152 -17.53 -3.24 -1.07
N VAL A 153 -17.21 -4.00 -2.11
CA VAL A 153 -15.89 -4.64 -2.22
C VAL A 153 -14.84 -3.55 -2.42
N SER A 154 -13.91 -3.47 -1.52
CA SER A 154 -12.85 -2.45 -1.48
C SER A 154 -11.51 -2.94 -1.98
N ILE A 155 -11.12 -4.20 -1.66
CA ILE A 155 -9.86 -4.78 -2.12
C ILE A 155 -10.07 -6.24 -2.51
N VAL A 156 -9.59 -6.60 -3.69
CA VAL A 156 -9.51 -7.99 -4.17
C VAL A 156 -8.05 -8.45 -4.02
N ASN A 157 -7.73 -9.01 -2.84
CA ASN A 157 -6.37 -9.46 -2.54
C ASN A 157 -5.97 -10.73 -3.28
N THR A 158 -6.87 -11.71 -3.26
CA THR A 158 -6.75 -12.95 -4.01
C THR A 158 -8.13 -13.34 -4.52
N ARG A 159 -8.24 -14.44 -5.25
CA ARG A 159 -9.55 -14.94 -5.72
C ARG A 159 -10.52 -15.31 -4.59
N HIS A 160 -10.01 -15.53 -3.35
CA HIS A 160 -10.78 -15.95 -2.17
C HIS A 160 -10.40 -15.17 -0.90
N GLN A 161 -9.80 -14.01 -1.04
CA GLN A 161 -9.58 -13.07 0.06
C GLN A 161 -10.03 -11.69 -0.40
N ILE A 162 -11.22 -11.33 0.02
CA ILE A 162 -11.92 -10.11 -0.37
C ILE A 162 -12.05 -9.21 0.85
N ILE A 163 -11.72 -7.94 0.72
CA ILE A 163 -11.97 -6.92 1.74
C ILE A 163 -13.17 -6.08 1.30
N VAL A 164 -14.04 -5.80 2.24
CA VAL A 164 -15.21 -4.94 2.08
C VAL A 164 -15.08 -3.72 2.96
N SER A 165 -15.64 -2.60 2.50
CA SER A 165 -15.67 -1.34 3.23
C SER A 165 -17.04 -0.71 3.12
N GLY A 166 -17.46 0.02 4.16
CA GLY A 166 -18.76 0.64 4.17
C GLY A 166 -19.16 1.17 5.55
N GLU A 167 -20.45 1.43 5.72
CA GLU A 167 -21.03 1.75 7.03
C GLU A 167 -20.79 0.58 7.99
N ARG A 168 -20.38 0.85 9.24
CA ARG A 168 -20.07 -0.21 10.22
C ARG A 168 -21.17 -1.25 10.36
N PRO A 169 -22.47 -0.86 10.50
CA PRO A 169 -23.55 -1.85 10.61
C PRO A 169 -23.71 -2.71 9.34
N ALA A 170 -23.45 -2.11 8.15
CA ALA A 170 -23.54 -2.84 6.89
C ALA A 170 -22.37 -3.83 6.73
N VAL A 171 -21.14 -3.42 7.10
CA VAL A 171 -19.99 -4.33 7.14
C VAL A 171 -20.25 -5.50 8.08
N ASP A 172 -20.76 -5.24 9.30
CA ASP A 172 -21.09 -6.31 10.25
C ASP A 172 -22.17 -7.26 9.72
N GLY A 173 -23.19 -6.71 9.08
CA GLY A 173 -24.23 -7.48 8.43
C GLY A 173 -23.69 -8.39 7.33
N LEU A 174 -22.78 -7.86 6.50
CA LEU A 174 -22.13 -8.62 5.44
C LEU A 174 -21.25 -9.74 6.01
N LEU A 175 -20.41 -9.44 7.01
CA LEU A 175 -19.53 -10.44 7.63
C LEU A 175 -20.35 -11.60 8.23
N LYS A 176 -21.50 -11.30 8.84
CA LYS A 176 -22.42 -12.32 9.33
C LYS A 176 -23.01 -13.14 8.19
N LEU A 177 -23.54 -12.51 7.13
CA LEU A 177 -24.06 -13.21 5.96
C LEU A 177 -23.00 -14.08 5.29
N ALA A 178 -21.76 -13.59 5.19
CA ALA A 178 -20.66 -14.36 4.62
C ALA A 178 -20.35 -15.61 5.47
N ALA A 179 -20.36 -15.48 6.80
CA ALA A 179 -20.18 -16.63 7.69
C ALA A 179 -21.32 -17.66 7.53
N ASP A 180 -22.58 -17.20 7.41
CA ASP A 180 -23.75 -18.03 7.16
C ASP A 180 -23.71 -18.67 5.75
N SER A 181 -22.90 -18.12 4.82
CA SER A 181 -22.70 -18.60 3.43
C SER A 181 -21.41 -19.42 3.27
N GLU A 182 -20.94 -20.05 4.33
CA GLU A 182 -19.77 -20.96 4.33
C GLU A 182 -18.43 -20.29 4.05
N ALA A 183 -18.28 -18.98 4.30
CA ALA A 183 -16.96 -18.35 4.32
C ALA A 183 -16.04 -19.08 5.32
N LEU A 184 -14.79 -19.31 4.94
CA LEU A 184 -13.80 -19.96 5.82
C LEU A 184 -13.49 -19.12 7.05
N LYS A 185 -13.50 -17.80 6.90
CA LYS A 185 -13.27 -16.86 7.99
C LYS A 185 -13.79 -15.47 7.61
N THR A 186 -14.32 -14.74 8.59
CA THR A 186 -14.69 -13.33 8.48
C THR A 186 -14.20 -12.59 9.71
N ASP A 187 -13.54 -11.44 9.51
CA ASP A 187 -13.07 -10.59 10.60
C ASP A 187 -13.25 -9.11 10.24
N ARG A 188 -13.44 -8.27 11.27
CA ARG A 188 -13.24 -6.82 11.12
C ARG A 188 -11.77 -6.49 11.01
N LEU A 189 -11.44 -5.51 10.17
CA LEU A 189 -10.10 -4.96 10.11
C LEU A 189 -9.99 -3.73 11.04
N PRO A 190 -8.82 -3.51 11.66
CA PRO A 190 -8.58 -2.40 12.58
C PRO A 190 -8.32 -1.09 11.81
N ALA A 191 -9.17 -0.75 10.84
CA ALA A 191 -9.10 0.49 10.08
C ALA A 191 -10.12 1.49 10.62
N ALA A 192 -9.71 2.74 10.82
CA ALA A 192 -10.58 3.79 11.36
C ALA A 192 -11.57 4.30 10.31
N ALA A 193 -11.21 4.24 9.02
CA ALA A 193 -12.00 4.72 7.91
C ALA A 193 -12.41 3.59 6.94
N PRO A 194 -13.51 3.78 6.16
CA PRO A 194 -13.94 2.84 5.12
C PRO A 194 -13.12 3.04 3.84
N TYR A 195 -11.81 2.72 3.87
CA TYR A 195 -10.93 2.91 2.71
C TYR A 195 -11.42 2.16 1.48
N HIS A 196 -11.15 2.74 0.32
CA HIS A 196 -11.48 2.19 -1.00
C HIS A 196 -12.99 1.97 -1.22
N CYS A 197 -13.80 2.90 -0.69
CA CYS A 197 -15.26 2.88 -0.74
C CYS A 197 -15.78 4.26 -1.12
N SER A 198 -16.93 4.31 -1.80
CA SER A 198 -17.55 5.55 -2.27
C SER A 198 -17.97 6.51 -1.15
N LEU A 199 -18.02 6.05 0.11
CA LEU A 199 -18.18 6.91 1.29
C LEU A 199 -17.04 7.94 1.43
N LEU A 200 -15.86 7.70 0.85
CA LEU A 200 -14.71 8.63 0.86
C LEU A 200 -14.66 9.58 -0.35
N THR A 201 -15.74 9.68 -1.14
CA THR A 201 -15.79 10.58 -2.32
C THR A 201 -15.50 12.04 -1.96
N SER A 202 -16.00 12.53 -0.82
CA SER A 202 -15.73 13.90 -0.37
C SER A 202 -14.28 14.10 0.07
N ALA A 203 -13.66 13.08 0.66
CA ALA A 203 -12.24 13.08 1.02
C ALA A 203 -11.35 13.12 -0.23
N ASP A 204 -11.67 12.35 -1.27
CA ASP A 204 -10.99 12.41 -2.56
C ASP A 204 -11.08 13.80 -3.19
N HIS A 205 -12.24 14.43 -3.19
CA HIS A 205 -12.40 15.79 -3.71
C HIS A 205 -11.59 16.83 -2.90
N CYS A 206 -11.46 16.64 -1.59
CA CYS A 206 -10.59 17.45 -0.74
C CYS A 206 -9.12 17.25 -1.13
N LEU A 207 -8.67 16.01 -1.21
CA LEU A 207 -7.30 15.63 -1.54
C LEU A 207 -6.90 16.08 -2.96
N ALA A 208 -7.78 15.92 -3.95
CA ALA A 208 -7.57 16.35 -5.33
C ALA A 208 -7.25 17.86 -5.43
N LYS A 209 -7.96 18.70 -4.64
CA LYS A 209 -7.68 20.15 -4.57
C LYS A 209 -6.29 20.47 -4.02
N LYS A 210 -5.72 19.59 -3.20
CA LYS A 210 -4.35 19.74 -2.70
C LYS A 210 -3.34 19.26 -3.72
N ILE A 211 -3.57 18.08 -4.30
CA ILE A 211 -2.72 17.48 -5.33
C ILE A 211 -2.56 18.43 -6.52
N SER A 212 -3.63 19.11 -6.96
CA SER A 212 -3.56 20.05 -8.10
C SER A 212 -2.61 21.24 -7.91
N LYS A 213 -2.12 21.48 -6.69
CA LYS A 213 -1.18 22.57 -6.35
C LYS A 213 0.26 22.07 -6.16
N ILE A 214 0.47 20.77 -6.20
CA ILE A 214 1.78 20.15 -5.97
C ILE A 214 2.45 19.93 -7.31
N PRO A 215 3.65 20.50 -7.54
CA PRO A 215 4.44 20.19 -8.72
C PRO A 215 4.88 18.72 -8.67
N MET A 216 4.65 17.99 -9.74
CA MET A 216 5.03 16.59 -9.89
C MET A 216 5.92 16.43 -11.14
N ASN A 217 6.94 15.58 -11.04
CA ASN A 217 7.79 15.23 -12.16
C ASN A 217 7.22 14.03 -12.93
N GLU A 218 7.61 13.88 -14.18
CA GLU A 218 7.31 12.66 -14.94
C GLU A 218 7.98 11.44 -14.27
N PRO A 219 7.28 10.31 -14.15
CA PRO A 219 7.86 9.12 -13.54
C PRO A 219 9.00 8.57 -14.41
N HIS A 220 10.18 8.37 -13.82
CA HIS A 220 11.30 7.72 -14.51
C HIS A 220 11.14 6.19 -14.62
N THR A 221 10.22 5.60 -13.89
CA THR A 221 9.82 4.20 -13.95
C THR A 221 8.29 4.14 -13.95
N PRO A 222 7.65 3.40 -14.86
CA PRO A 222 6.19 3.26 -14.88
C PRO A 222 5.64 2.73 -13.56
N ILE A 223 4.51 3.28 -13.11
CA ILE A 223 3.76 2.78 -11.95
C ILE A 223 2.56 2.00 -12.49
N LEU A 224 2.38 0.75 -12.07
CA LEU A 224 1.23 -0.05 -12.46
C LEU A 224 0.01 0.32 -11.59
N SER A 225 -1.04 0.84 -12.22
CA SER A 225 -2.26 1.20 -11.51
C SER A 225 -2.94 -0.04 -10.89
N TYR A 226 -3.21 -0.01 -9.60
CA TYR A 226 -3.98 -1.08 -8.95
C TYR A 226 -5.48 -1.02 -9.22
N ILE A 227 -5.97 0.04 -9.90
CA ILE A 227 -7.39 0.17 -10.26
C ILE A 227 -7.68 -0.59 -11.56
N ASN A 228 -6.85 -0.39 -12.60
CA ASN A 228 -7.13 -0.87 -13.96
C ASN A 228 -5.95 -1.59 -14.63
N GLN A 229 -4.87 -1.85 -13.89
CA GLN A 229 -3.65 -2.55 -14.30
C GLN A 229 -2.96 -1.91 -15.52
N LYS A 230 -3.19 -0.61 -15.77
CA LYS A 230 -2.49 0.16 -16.81
C LYS A 230 -1.26 0.85 -16.25
N PRO A 231 -0.19 0.98 -17.04
CA PRO A 231 0.99 1.73 -16.63
C PRO A 231 0.68 3.23 -16.59
N LEU A 232 1.05 3.88 -15.50
CA LEU A 232 1.06 5.33 -15.33
C LEU A 232 2.45 5.82 -15.73
N VAL A 233 2.53 6.56 -16.82
CA VAL A 233 3.80 6.99 -17.44
C VAL A 233 3.93 8.52 -17.47
N THR A 234 2.94 9.24 -16.94
CA THR A 234 2.96 10.70 -16.82
C THR A 234 2.61 11.17 -15.42
N ALA A 235 3.12 12.34 -15.04
CA ALA A 235 2.78 13.00 -13.77
C ALA A 235 1.28 13.19 -13.60
N ALA A 236 0.58 13.55 -14.68
CA ALA A 236 -0.86 13.74 -14.67
C ALA A 236 -1.62 12.45 -14.31
N GLN A 237 -1.21 11.29 -14.87
CA GLN A 237 -1.82 10.00 -14.54
C GLN A 237 -1.58 9.60 -13.09
N VAL A 238 -0.38 9.86 -12.55
CA VAL A 238 -0.09 9.59 -11.13
C VAL A 238 -0.91 10.51 -10.22
N ALA A 239 -0.98 11.80 -10.56
CA ALA A 239 -1.82 12.77 -9.83
C ALA A 239 -3.30 12.37 -9.85
N GLU A 240 -3.82 11.86 -10.97
CA GLU A 240 -5.18 11.35 -11.08
C GLU A 240 -5.40 10.18 -10.11
N LEU A 241 -4.52 9.15 -10.12
CA LEU A 241 -4.63 8.01 -9.21
C LEU A 241 -4.58 8.47 -7.75
N LEU A 242 -3.63 9.33 -7.37
CA LEU A 242 -3.54 9.90 -6.02
C LEU A 242 -4.81 10.66 -5.61
N SER A 243 -5.50 11.28 -6.56
CA SER A 243 -6.70 12.10 -6.31
C SER A 243 -7.98 11.28 -6.10
N ILE A 244 -8.00 10.02 -6.52
CA ILE A 244 -9.19 9.15 -6.45
C ILE A 244 -8.96 7.89 -5.61
N GLN A 245 -7.78 7.75 -5.00
CA GLN A 245 -7.32 6.51 -4.37
C GLN A 245 -8.13 6.10 -3.15
N LEU A 246 -8.66 7.08 -2.38
CA LEU A 246 -9.33 6.79 -1.12
C LEU A 246 -10.64 6.04 -1.32
N ARG A 247 -11.34 6.27 -2.44
CA ARG A 247 -12.59 5.60 -2.80
C ARG A 247 -12.43 4.45 -3.80
N SER A 248 -11.29 4.38 -4.50
CA SER A 248 -11.13 3.44 -5.61
C SER A 248 -10.74 2.04 -5.13
N GLN A 249 -11.40 1.03 -5.66
CA GLN A 249 -11.14 -0.38 -5.36
C GLN A 249 -9.71 -0.77 -5.75
N VAL A 250 -9.05 -1.57 -4.91
CA VAL A 250 -7.73 -2.16 -5.18
C VAL A 250 -7.91 -3.55 -5.80
N GLN A 251 -7.47 -3.71 -7.03
CA GLN A 251 -7.47 -4.99 -7.78
C GLN A 251 -6.10 -5.65 -7.69
N TRP A 252 -5.67 -6.05 -6.48
CA TRP A 252 -4.33 -6.58 -6.27
C TRP A 252 -4.08 -7.88 -7.03
N VAL A 253 -5.06 -8.77 -7.09
CA VAL A 253 -4.96 -9.99 -7.90
C VAL A 253 -4.67 -9.66 -9.37
N GLY A 254 -5.33 -8.66 -9.94
CA GLY A 254 -5.10 -8.22 -11.32
C GLY A 254 -3.72 -7.60 -11.51
N VAL A 255 -3.19 -6.86 -10.52
CA VAL A 255 -1.82 -6.34 -10.55
C VAL A 255 -0.81 -7.46 -10.63
N VAL A 256 -0.93 -8.49 -9.78
CA VAL A 256 -0.02 -9.63 -9.77
C VAL A 256 -0.11 -10.42 -11.07
N GLU A 257 -1.32 -10.69 -11.57
CA GLU A 257 -1.53 -11.39 -12.84
C GLU A 257 -0.91 -10.61 -14.02
N GLU A 258 -0.99 -9.28 -14.01
CA GLU A 258 -0.36 -8.44 -15.04
C GLU A 258 1.17 -8.47 -14.96
N LEU A 259 1.77 -8.42 -13.75
CA LEU A 259 3.22 -8.58 -13.57
C LEU A 259 3.71 -9.92 -14.10
N VAL A 260 2.98 -11.00 -13.81
CA VAL A 260 3.27 -12.36 -14.32
C VAL A 260 3.14 -12.40 -15.84
N ARG A 261 2.08 -11.83 -16.41
CA ARG A 261 1.86 -11.75 -17.87
C ARG A 261 2.98 -11.03 -18.59
N GLN A 262 3.50 -9.94 -18.00
CA GLN A 262 4.63 -9.18 -18.52
C GLN A 262 5.99 -9.84 -18.25
N ASN A 263 6.02 -10.96 -17.49
CA ASN A 263 7.24 -11.66 -17.10
C ASN A 263 8.23 -10.76 -16.32
N LEU A 264 7.73 -9.94 -15.43
CA LEU A 264 8.48 -9.00 -14.59
C LEU A 264 8.85 -9.64 -13.24
N ALA A 265 9.81 -10.57 -13.31
CA ALA A 265 10.34 -11.30 -12.17
C ALA A 265 11.87 -11.10 -12.06
N PRO A 266 12.43 -11.15 -10.83
CA PRO A 266 11.74 -11.33 -9.56
C PRO A 266 10.86 -10.13 -9.15
N MET A 267 9.85 -10.39 -8.31
CA MET A 267 9.07 -9.36 -7.63
C MET A 267 9.74 -9.02 -6.30
N VAL A 268 10.08 -7.76 -6.07
CA VAL A 268 10.80 -7.33 -4.85
C VAL A 268 9.87 -6.50 -4.00
N GLU A 269 9.57 -6.93 -2.77
CA GLU A 269 8.78 -6.14 -1.82
C GLU A 269 9.66 -5.05 -1.20
N ILE A 270 9.27 -3.78 -1.40
CA ILE A 270 10.03 -2.58 -1.04
C ILE A 270 9.43 -1.97 0.24
N GLY A 271 9.98 -2.34 1.38
CA GLY A 271 9.48 -1.82 2.66
C GLY A 271 9.41 -2.88 3.75
N PRO A 272 8.67 -2.59 4.82
CA PRO A 272 8.60 -3.47 5.97
C PRO A 272 7.72 -4.69 5.71
N GLY A 273 8.03 -5.77 6.40
CA GLY A 273 7.25 -7.01 6.41
C GLY A 273 7.33 -7.79 5.10
N GLN A 274 6.42 -8.77 4.96
CA GLN A 274 6.38 -9.71 3.83
C GLN A 274 4.92 -9.93 3.37
N MET A 275 4.08 -8.92 3.54
CA MET A 275 2.65 -9.02 3.31
C MET A 275 2.34 -9.26 1.83
N LEU A 276 2.93 -8.46 0.95
CA LEU A 276 2.67 -8.55 -0.49
C LEU A 276 3.28 -9.82 -1.09
N GLY A 277 4.49 -10.17 -0.70
CA GLY A 277 5.12 -11.38 -1.20
C GLY A 277 4.37 -12.66 -0.82
N ARG A 278 3.78 -12.71 0.38
CA ARG A 278 2.89 -13.80 0.77
C ARG A 278 1.64 -13.83 -0.10
N SER A 279 1.00 -12.66 -0.31
CA SER A 279 -0.17 -12.53 -1.17
C SER A 279 0.13 -12.94 -2.62
N VAL A 280 1.26 -12.50 -3.18
CA VAL A 280 1.72 -12.90 -4.52
C VAL A 280 1.80 -14.43 -4.65
N ARG A 281 2.39 -15.12 -3.66
CA ARG A 281 2.50 -16.60 -3.68
C ARG A 281 1.16 -17.31 -3.55
N TRP A 282 0.16 -16.69 -2.94
CA TRP A 282 -1.22 -17.20 -2.94
C TRP A 282 -1.88 -17.07 -4.32
N ILE A 283 -1.56 -16.02 -5.08
CA ILE A 283 -2.09 -15.78 -6.42
C ILE A 283 -1.33 -16.64 -7.46
N TYR A 284 0.01 -16.62 -7.37
CA TYR A 284 0.89 -17.34 -8.28
C TYR A 284 2.00 -18.04 -7.48
N ARG A 285 1.78 -19.31 -7.20
CA ARG A 285 2.62 -20.14 -6.29
C ARG A 285 4.10 -20.19 -6.70
N GLN A 286 4.38 -20.10 -8.00
CA GLN A 286 5.74 -20.18 -8.55
C GLN A 286 6.43 -18.81 -8.65
N ALA A 287 5.81 -17.73 -8.14
CA ALA A 287 6.41 -16.41 -8.17
C ALA A 287 7.75 -16.40 -7.42
N GLU A 288 8.76 -15.86 -8.06
CA GLU A 288 10.01 -15.48 -7.42
C GLU A 288 9.80 -14.13 -6.71
N VAL A 289 9.86 -14.16 -5.39
CA VAL A 289 9.67 -12.96 -4.55
C VAL A 289 10.87 -12.79 -3.64
N LEU A 290 11.44 -11.60 -3.67
CA LEU A 290 12.55 -11.15 -2.82
C LEU A 290 12.04 -10.11 -1.82
N TYR A 291 12.71 -10.00 -0.68
CA TYR A 291 12.30 -9.16 0.43
C TYR A 291 13.40 -8.17 0.82
N THR A 292 13.01 -7.05 1.43
CA THR A 292 13.90 -5.98 1.87
C THR A 292 13.54 -5.46 3.26
N ASP A 293 12.76 -6.23 4.00
CA ASP A 293 12.19 -5.88 5.30
C ASP A 293 13.24 -5.78 6.44
N THR A 294 14.45 -6.27 6.18
CA THR A 294 15.61 -6.15 7.07
C THR A 294 16.88 -5.82 6.28
N ALA A 295 17.90 -5.29 6.95
CA ALA A 295 19.20 -5.01 6.31
C ALA A 295 19.81 -6.28 5.69
N GLY A 296 19.69 -7.42 6.36
CA GLY A 296 20.15 -8.71 5.83
C GLY A 296 19.36 -9.20 4.63
N ALA A 297 18.03 -9.05 4.63
CA ALA A 297 17.18 -9.39 3.50
C ALA A 297 17.47 -8.49 2.29
N LEU A 298 17.65 -7.18 2.54
CA LEU A 298 18.04 -6.22 1.50
C LEU A 298 19.37 -6.62 0.82
N GLU A 299 20.40 -6.97 1.58
CA GLU A 299 21.70 -7.38 1.02
C GLU A 299 21.60 -8.67 0.21
N ASN A 300 20.84 -9.66 0.69
CA ASN A 300 20.58 -10.88 -0.07
C ASN A 300 19.83 -10.59 -1.38
N THR A 301 18.85 -9.69 -1.35
CA THR A 301 18.12 -9.24 -2.53
C THR A 301 19.04 -8.53 -3.52
N VAL A 302 19.88 -7.59 -3.05
CA VAL A 302 20.88 -6.91 -3.88
C VAL A 302 21.78 -7.92 -4.58
N LYS A 303 22.34 -8.88 -3.83
CA LYS A 303 23.22 -9.93 -4.39
C LYS A 303 22.47 -10.73 -5.45
N SER A 304 21.27 -11.22 -5.17
CA SER A 304 20.46 -11.99 -6.11
C SER A 304 20.21 -11.24 -7.41
N LEU A 305 19.89 -9.95 -7.34
CA LEU A 305 19.63 -9.12 -8.51
C LEU A 305 20.89 -8.80 -9.32
N GLN A 306 22.06 -8.68 -8.67
CA GLN A 306 23.33 -8.45 -9.35
C GLN A 306 23.86 -9.72 -10.02
N ASP A 307 23.70 -10.89 -9.40
CA ASP A 307 24.11 -12.19 -9.96
C ASP A 307 23.25 -12.62 -11.17
N SER A 308 22.04 -12.03 -11.31
CA SER A 308 21.08 -12.32 -12.40
C SER A 308 21.26 -11.42 -13.63
N ASN A 309 22.12 -10.39 -13.57
CA ASN A 309 22.46 -9.45 -14.63
C ASN A 309 23.78 -9.83 -15.31
#